data_169abc73a224cdcef65a076b66455863
#
_entry.id   169abc73a224cdcef65a076b66455863
#
_cell.length_a   1.000
_cell.length_b   1.000
_cell.length_c   1.000
_cell.angle_alpha   90.00
_cell.angle_beta   90.00
_cell.angle_gamma   90.00
#
_symmetry.space_group_name_H-M   'P 1'
#
loop_
_entity.id
_entity.type
_entity.pdbx_description
1 polymer ?
#
loop_
_entity_poly.entity_id
_entity_poly.type
_entity_poly.pdbx_seq_one_letter_code
_entity_poly.pdbx_strand_id
1 'polypeptide(L)'
;TAWGSLFECLPLKSSDHLLVRGGTCALGYAAIQMAKALGCKVTATTHKESKMHLLTDCGADMALVDNGSLKGQVSGITKALELVGIKTLKSTLSCMEKGGIVCNTGNLGGIYTWNGFDPIKDIPNGIYLTGFFSNTPTQETINELFAFLNTHNLTPHIGKRYLFTDIAKACEDMESGKINGKIVIEVNGGGLNA
;
A
#
# COMPACT_ATOMS: atom_id res chain seq x y z
N THR A 1 4.49 4.89 7.35
CA THR A 1 3.37 5.23 6.42
C THR A 1 2.32 4.11 6.38
N ALA A 2 2.65 2.85 6.03
CA ALA A 2 1.66 1.77 5.99
C ALA A 2 0.93 1.59 7.33
N TRP A 3 1.66 1.64 8.44
CA TRP A 3 1.09 1.56 9.79
C TRP A 3 0.01 2.60 10.02
N GLY A 4 0.32 3.89 9.86
CA GLY A 4 -0.65 4.97 10.08
C GLY A 4 -1.84 4.89 9.13
N SER A 5 -1.61 4.54 7.85
CA SER A 5 -2.71 4.36 6.90
C SER A 5 -3.66 3.24 7.32
N LEU A 6 -3.14 2.09 7.78
CA LEU A 6 -3.94 0.92 8.09
C LEU A 6 -4.60 0.99 9.48
N PHE A 7 -3.87 1.47 10.49
CA PHE A 7 -4.33 1.38 11.88
C PHE A 7 -4.89 2.70 12.43
N GLU A 8 -4.40 3.85 11.96
CA GLU A 8 -4.93 5.16 12.37
C GLU A 8 -6.08 5.63 11.46
N CYS A 9 -5.91 5.53 10.13
CA CYS A 9 -6.89 6.05 9.17
C CYS A 9 -7.95 5.05 8.74
N LEU A 10 -7.60 3.75 8.60
CA LEU A 10 -8.55 2.70 8.18
C LEU A 10 -9.14 1.90 9.33
N PRO A 11 -8.74 2.07 10.58
CA PRO A 11 -8.84 1.20 11.77
C PRO A 11 -9.14 -0.27 11.40
N LEU A 12 -8.17 -0.87 10.69
CA LEU A 12 -8.28 -2.18 10.07
C LEU A 12 -8.50 -3.29 11.09
N LYS A 13 -9.42 -4.20 10.80
CA LYS A 13 -9.78 -5.36 11.63
C LYS A 13 -9.70 -6.64 10.80
N SER A 14 -9.54 -7.79 11.47
CA SER A 14 -9.45 -9.11 10.82
C SER A 14 -10.66 -9.47 9.94
N SER A 15 -11.83 -8.90 10.23
CA SER A 15 -13.06 -9.10 9.46
C SER A 15 -13.11 -8.26 8.17
N ASP A 16 -12.17 -7.33 7.98
CA ASP A 16 -12.18 -6.43 6.82
C ASP A 16 -11.70 -7.13 5.54
N HIS A 17 -12.22 -6.67 4.42
CA HIS A 17 -11.68 -6.93 3.10
C HIS A 17 -10.97 -5.67 2.61
N LEU A 18 -9.63 -5.71 2.63
CA LEU A 18 -8.79 -4.60 2.22
C LEU A 18 -8.49 -4.64 0.71
N LEU A 19 -8.76 -3.56 0.02
CA LEU A 19 -8.22 -3.28 -1.32
C LEU A 19 -6.92 -2.47 -1.18
N VAL A 20 -5.81 -3.00 -1.69
CA VAL A 20 -4.54 -2.26 -1.83
C VAL A 20 -4.35 -1.89 -3.30
N ARG A 21 -4.69 -0.66 -3.65
CA ARG A 21 -4.59 -0.18 -5.04
C ARG A 21 -3.20 0.36 -5.32
N GLY A 22 -2.50 -0.22 -6.32
CA GLY A 22 -1.08 0.06 -6.58
C GLY A 22 -0.13 -0.74 -5.68
N GLY A 23 -0.47 -2.00 -5.41
CA GLY A 23 0.18 -2.87 -4.44
C GLY A 23 1.64 -3.23 -4.72
N THR A 24 2.16 -3.09 -5.95
CA THR A 24 3.53 -3.47 -6.32
C THR A 24 4.59 -2.40 -6.01
N CYS A 25 4.38 -1.59 -5.00
CA CYS A 25 5.38 -0.67 -4.46
C CYS A 25 5.74 -1.08 -3.02
N ALA A 26 6.81 -0.52 -2.48
CA ALA A 26 7.28 -0.87 -1.13
C ALA A 26 6.22 -0.66 -0.04
N LEU A 27 5.40 0.39 -0.17
CA LEU A 27 4.28 0.67 0.73
C LEU A 27 3.16 -0.37 0.57
N GLY A 28 2.85 -0.77 -0.67
CA GLY A 28 1.84 -1.77 -0.97
C GLY A 28 2.21 -3.15 -0.41
N TYR A 29 3.45 -3.59 -0.57
CA TYR A 29 3.92 -4.85 0.02
C TYR A 29 3.79 -4.85 1.55
N ALA A 30 4.23 -3.77 2.21
CA ALA A 30 4.10 -3.64 3.66
C ALA A 30 2.62 -3.70 4.10
N ALA A 31 1.74 -3.02 3.38
CA ALA A 31 0.31 -3.02 3.69
C ALA A 31 -0.33 -4.41 3.51
N ILE A 32 0.00 -5.12 2.43
CA ILE A 32 -0.48 -6.49 2.19
C ILE A 32 -0.03 -7.41 3.33
N GLN A 33 1.27 -7.41 3.67
CA GLN A 33 1.81 -8.26 4.74
C GLN A 33 1.15 -7.99 6.09
N MET A 34 1.01 -6.71 6.49
CA MET A 34 0.37 -6.35 7.76
C MET A 34 -1.11 -6.74 7.80
N ALA A 35 -1.86 -6.49 6.72
CA ALA A 35 -3.27 -6.87 6.64
C ALA A 35 -3.47 -8.39 6.71
N LYS A 36 -2.62 -9.14 6.02
CA LYS A 36 -2.65 -10.62 6.08
C LYS A 36 -2.29 -11.15 7.47
N ALA A 37 -1.31 -10.56 8.13
CA ALA A 37 -0.93 -10.92 9.50
C ALA A 37 -2.08 -10.67 10.50
N LEU A 38 -2.89 -9.62 10.26
CA LEU A 38 -4.09 -9.34 11.04
C LEU A 38 -5.25 -10.31 10.73
N GLY A 39 -5.17 -11.09 9.64
CA GLY A 39 -6.21 -12.01 9.21
C GLY A 39 -7.22 -11.46 8.21
N CYS A 40 -6.96 -10.27 7.64
CA CYS A 40 -7.84 -9.67 6.63
C CYS A 40 -7.86 -10.48 5.33
N LYS A 41 -8.98 -10.39 4.61
CA LYS A 41 -8.99 -10.66 3.18
C LYS A 41 -8.35 -9.49 2.44
N VAL A 42 -7.45 -9.78 1.48
CA VAL A 42 -6.71 -8.74 0.74
C VAL A 42 -6.85 -8.93 -0.75
N THR A 43 -7.35 -7.92 -1.44
CA THR A 43 -7.27 -7.76 -2.89
C THR A 43 -6.24 -6.68 -3.19
N ALA A 44 -5.29 -6.95 -4.08
CA ALA A 44 -4.27 -5.99 -4.45
C ALA A 44 -4.20 -5.80 -5.97
N THR A 45 -3.78 -4.62 -6.42
CA THR A 45 -3.72 -4.31 -7.84
C THR A 45 -2.34 -3.90 -8.31
N THR A 46 -2.06 -4.16 -9.58
CA THR A 46 -0.88 -3.68 -10.31
C THR A 46 -1.28 -3.25 -11.72
N HIS A 47 -0.55 -2.32 -12.31
CA HIS A 47 -0.76 -1.93 -13.71
C HIS A 47 -0.10 -2.88 -14.73
N LYS A 48 0.71 -3.86 -14.27
CA LYS A 48 1.41 -4.82 -15.12
C LYS A 48 1.01 -6.25 -14.78
N GLU A 49 0.46 -6.97 -15.75
CA GLU A 49 0.08 -8.37 -15.60
C GLU A 49 1.26 -9.24 -15.13
N SER A 50 2.45 -8.99 -15.68
CA SER A 50 3.69 -9.69 -15.30
C SER A 50 4.09 -9.52 -13.82
N LYS A 51 3.48 -8.57 -13.07
CA LYS A 51 3.73 -8.33 -11.65
C LYS A 51 2.63 -8.86 -10.72
N MET A 52 1.59 -9.50 -11.26
CA MET A 52 0.48 -10.02 -10.42
C MET A 52 0.96 -11.05 -9.41
N HIS A 53 1.85 -11.96 -9.83
CA HIS A 53 2.41 -13.00 -8.95
C HIS A 53 3.11 -12.38 -7.71
N LEU A 54 3.74 -11.22 -7.84
CA LEU A 54 4.40 -10.55 -6.71
C LEU A 54 3.42 -10.15 -5.60
N LEU A 55 2.16 -9.86 -5.95
CA LEU A 55 1.12 -9.54 -4.98
C LEU A 55 0.65 -10.77 -4.23
N THR A 56 0.42 -11.88 -4.96
CA THR A 56 0.03 -13.16 -4.34
C THR A 56 1.16 -13.77 -3.51
N ASP A 57 2.40 -13.68 -3.98
CA ASP A 57 3.58 -14.13 -3.22
C ASP A 57 3.77 -13.31 -1.94
N CYS A 58 3.34 -12.05 -1.95
CA CYS A 58 3.33 -11.18 -0.76
C CYS A 58 2.17 -11.49 0.21
N GLY A 59 1.22 -12.33 -0.20
CA GLY A 59 0.10 -12.80 0.61
C GLY A 59 -1.28 -12.27 0.21
N ALA A 60 -1.42 -11.50 -0.87
CA ALA A 60 -2.75 -11.08 -1.33
C ALA A 60 -3.59 -12.29 -1.76
N ASP A 61 -4.86 -12.34 -1.34
CA ASP A 61 -5.80 -13.41 -1.72
C ASP A 61 -6.23 -13.29 -3.19
N MET A 62 -6.22 -12.06 -3.71
CA MET A 62 -6.55 -11.77 -5.10
C MET A 62 -5.63 -10.68 -5.64
N ALA A 63 -5.08 -10.92 -6.82
CA ALA A 63 -4.33 -9.93 -7.59
C ALA A 63 -5.07 -9.57 -8.87
N LEU A 64 -5.12 -8.27 -9.22
CA LEU A 64 -5.82 -7.78 -10.41
C LEU A 64 -4.93 -6.81 -11.20
N VAL A 65 -5.11 -6.83 -12.51
CA VAL A 65 -4.55 -5.79 -13.37
C VAL A 65 -5.44 -4.54 -13.32
N ASP A 66 -4.85 -3.43 -12.93
CA ASP A 66 -5.53 -2.15 -12.82
C ASP A 66 -5.39 -1.33 -14.11
N ASN A 67 -6.45 -1.25 -14.86
CA ASN A 67 -6.57 -0.43 -16.07
C ASN A 67 -7.27 0.92 -15.84
N GLY A 68 -7.42 1.32 -14.57
CA GLY A 68 -8.07 2.58 -14.16
C GLY A 68 -9.48 2.40 -13.61
N SER A 69 -10.17 1.28 -13.88
CA SER A 69 -11.48 0.98 -13.32
C SER A 69 -11.53 -0.43 -12.76
N LEU A 70 -12.01 -0.55 -11.52
CA LEU A 70 -12.23 -1.84 -10.85
C LEU A 70 -13.71 -2.21 -10.75
N LYS A 71 -14.59 -1.41 -11.37
CA LYS A 71 -16.04 -1.64 -11.33
C LYS A 71 -16.40 -3.03 -11.89
N GLY A 72 -17.12 -3.82 -11.08
CA GLY A 72 -17.52 -5.18 -11.44
C GLY A 72 -16.41 -6.23 -11.31
N GLN A 73 -15.17 -5.83 -11.00
CA GLN A 73 -14.04 -6.75 -10.79
C GLN A 73 -13.83 -7.09 -9.31
N VAL A 74 -14.30 -6.24 -8.41
CA VAL A 74 -14.20 -6.43 -6.96
C VAL A 74 -15.56 -6.26 -6.29
N SER A 75 -15.74 -6.92 -5.15
CA SER A 75 -16.92 -6.83 -4.31
C SER A 75 -16.56 -7.09 -2.85
N GLY A 76 -17.41 -6.62 -1.93
CA GLY A 76 -17.20 -6.82 -0.50
C GLY A 76 -16.04 -6.02 0.08
N ILE A 77 -15.57 -4.95 -0.58
CA ILE A 77 -14.45 -4.12 -0.12
C ILE A 77 -14.93 -3.19 1.00
N THR A 78 -14.42 -3.41 2.22
CA THR A 78 -14.77 -2.58 3.39
C THR A 78 -13.72 -1.50 3.68
N LYS A 79 -12.47 -1.73 3.29
CA LYS A 79 -11.35 -0.81 3.46
C LYS A 79 -10.55 -0.73 2.17
N ALA A 80 -10.06 0.46 1.83
CA ALA A 80 -9.18 0.62 0.69
C ALA A 80 -8.00 1.54 1.01
N LEU A 81 -6.81 1.07 0.70
CA LEU A 81 -5.58 1.86 0.68
C LEU A 81 -5.29 2.26 -0.76
N GLU A 82 -5.47 3.54 -1.06
CA GLU A 82 -5.27 4.10 -2.38
C GLU A 82 -3.85 4.67 -2.52
N LEU A 83 -3.02 4.01 -3.34
CA LEU A 83 -1.63 4.39 -3.56
C LEU A 83 -1.38 5.01 -4.94
N VAL A 84 -2.30 4.80 -5.88
CA VAL A 84 -2.23 5.44 -7.20
C VAL A 84 -2.65 6.90 -7.11
N GLY A 85 -3.62 7.19 -6.24
CA GLY A 85 -4.05 8.54 -5.93
C GLY A 85 -5.20 9.02 -6.81
N ILE A 86 -5.27 10.32 -7.06
CA ILE A 86 -6.39 11.01 -7.69
C ILE A 86 -6.84 10.36 -9.01
N LYS A 87 -5.89 9.83 -9.78
CA LYS A 87 -6.16 9.18 -11.08
C LYS A 87 -7.18 8.04 -10.97
N THR A 88 -7.21 7.34 -9.84
CA THR A 88 -8.04 6.14 -9.63
C THR A 88 -9.02 6.27 -8.48
N LEU A 89 -8.87 7.29 -7.63
CA LEU A 89 -9.62 7.46 -6.38
C LEU A 89 -11.15 7.38 -6.57
N LYS A 90 -11.70 7.99 -7.62
CA LYS A 90 -13.14 7.91 -7.92
C LYS A 90 -13.61 6.48 -8.19
N SER A 91 -12.81 5.71 -8.92
CA SER A 91 -13.09 4.28 -9.14
C SER A 91 -12.99 3.48 -7.83
N THR A 92 -11.99 3.78 -6.97
CA THR A 92 -11.86 3.14 -5.67
C THR A 92 -13.09 3.41 -4.78
N LEU A 93 -13.51 4.67 -4.68
CA LEU A 93 -14.72 5.03 -3.92
C LEU A 93 -15.96 4.28 -4.40
N SER A 94 -16.10 4.09 -5.72
CA SER A 94 -17.26 3.40 -6.31
C SER A 94 -17.27 1.87 -6.10
N CYS A 95 -16.17 1.28 -5.62
CA CYS A 95 -16.04 -0.16 -5.36
C CYS A 95 -16.30 -0.54 -3.89
N MET A 96 -16.54 0.46 -3.03
CA MET A 96 -16.66 0.25 -1.60
C MET A 96 -18.05 -0.25 -1.20
N GLU A 97 -18.09 -1.14 -0.22
CA GLU A 97 -19.32 -1.47 0.51
C GLU A 97 -19.78 -0.30 1.38
N LYS A 98 -21.07 -0.18 1.62
CA LYS A 98 -21.63 0.86 2.49
C LYS A 98 -20.99 0.81 3.89
N GLY A 99 -20.54 1.95 4.39
CA GLY A 99 -19.76 2.07 5.63
C GLY A 99 -18.26 1.92 5.41
N GLY A 100 -17.83 1.66 4.17
CA GLY A 100 -16.42 1.49 3.84
C GLY A 100 -15.61 2.79 3.93
N ILE A 101 -14.30 2.63 4.16
CA ILE A 101 -13.36 3.74 4.31
C ILE A 101 -12.25 3.61 3.26
N VAL A 102 -11.99 4.70 2.54
CA VAL A 102 -10.85 4.82 1.62
C VAL A 102 -9.82 5.76 2.23
N CYS A 103 -8.60 5.29 2.38
CA CYS A 103 -7.45 6.12 2.77
C CYS A 103 -6.58 6.41 1.55
N ASN A 104 -6.55 7.66 1.10
CA ASN A 104 -5.66 8.11 0.04
C ASN A 104 -4.30 8.47 0.65
N THR A 105 -3.27 7.67 0.36
CA THR A 105 -1.93 7.83 0.92
C THR A 105 -0.88 8.04 -0.16
N GLY A 106 -1.06 7.40 -1.32
CA GLY A 106 -0.09 7.46 -2.40
C GLY A 106 -0.48 8.39 -3.55
N ASN A 107 0.49 8.59 -4.44
CA ASN A 107 0.32 9.41 -5.62
C ASN A 107 1.12 8.86 -6.81
N LEU A 108 1.15 7.52 -6.93
CA LEU A 108 1.88 6.82 -8.01
C LEU A 108 1.37 7.20 -9.41
N GLY A 109 0.12 7.69 -9.50
CA GLY A 109 -0.48 8.16 -10.75
C GLY A 109 0.01 9.53 -11.23
N GLY A 110 0.79 10.25 -10.39
CA GLY A 110 1.39 11.55 -10.72
C GLY A 110 0.42 12.73 -10.75
N ILE A 111 -0.83 12.56 -10.32
CA ILE A 111 -1.84 13.62 -10.24
C ILE A 111 -2.06 14.00 -8.77
N TYR A 112 -1.71 15.23 -8.41
CA TYR A 112 -1.68 15.70 -7.01
C TYR A 112 -2.96 16.41 -6.57
N THR A 113 -3.75 16.91 -7.52
CA THR A 113 -4.96 17.68 -7.24
C THR A 113 -6.15 17.10 -7.99
N TRP A 114 -7.29 17.07 -7.32
CA TRP A 114 -8.54 16.65 -7.92
C TRP A 114 -9.31 17.89 -8.39
N ASN A 115 -9.09 18.28 -9.64
CA ASN A 115 -9.79 19.41 -10.24
C ASN A 115 -11.28 19.07 -10.44
N GLY A 116 -12.16 19.98 -10.03
CA GLY A 116 -13.60 19.81 -10.15
C GLY A 116 -14.20 18.81 -9.17
N PHE A 117 -13.50 18.48 -8.07
CA PHE A 117 -14.02 17.63 -7.02
C PHE A 117 -15.27 18.25 -6.36
N ASP A 118 -16.36 17.51 -6.42
CA ASP A 118 -17.60 17.82 -5.73
C ASP A 118 -17.86 16.73 -4.67
N PRO A 119 -17.61 17.01 -3.37
CA PRO A 119 -17.70 15.97 -2.34
C PRO A 119 -19.11 15.36 -2.22
N ILE A 120 -20.16 16.08 -2.61
CA ILE A 120 -21.53 15.57 -2.56
C ILE A 120 -21.78 14.54 -3.68
N LYS A 121 -21.18 14.73 -4.85
CA LYS A 121 -21.37 13.85 -6.01
C LYS A 121 -20.31 12.77 -6.13
N ASP A 122 -19.05 13.10 -5.75
CA ASP A 122 -17.91 12.24 -5.99
C ASP A 122 -17.66 11.23 -4.86
N ILE A 123 -18.16 11.51 -3.64
CA ILE A 123 -18.15 10.53 -2.54
C ILE A 123 -19.52 9.84 -2.49
N PRO A 124 -19.59 8.51 -2.75
CA PRO A 124 -20.84 7.79 -2.68
C PRO A 124 -21.48 7.82 -1.28
N ASN A 125 -22.81 7.79 -1.21
CA ASN A 125 -23.53 7.83 0.05
C ASN A 125 -23.11 6.71 1.02
N GLY A 126 -22.65 7.11 2.21
CA GLY A 126 -22.24 6.20 3.28
C GLY A 126 -20.82 5.64 3.10
N ILE A 127 -20.02 6.21 2.19
CA ILE A 127 -18.59 5.94 2.06
C ILE A 127 -17.79 7.07 2.73
N TYR A 128 -16.67 6.71 3.34
CA TYR A 128 -15.77 7.65 4.01
C TYR A 128 -14.48 7.79 3.22
N LEU A 129 -14.04 9.01 3.03
CA LEU A 129 -12.74 9.33 2.45
C LEU A 129 -11.85 9.98 3.50
N THR A 130 -10.68 9.41 3.72
CA THR A 130 -9.63 9.99 4.56
C THR A 130 -8.31 10.03 3.79
N GLY A 131 -7.33 10.74 4.32
CA GLY A 131 -5.99 10.80 3.77
C GLY A 131 -4.95 10.58 4.87
N PHE A 132 -3.82 10.01 4.50
CA PHE A 132 -2.68 9.90 5.38
C PHE A 132 -1.46 10.56 4.75
N PHE A 133 -1.02 11.65 5.37
CA PHE A 133 0.27 12.26 5.07
C PHE A 133 1.30 11.75 6.08
N SER A 134 2.42 11.21 5.58
CA SER A 134 3.45 10.61 6.42
C SER A 134 3.99 11.65 7.42
N ASN A 135 3.79 11.37 8.70
CA ASN A 135 4.16 12.22 9.82
C ASN A 135 5.40 11.66 10.55
N THR A 136 5.80 12.35 11.60
CA THR A 136 6.84 11.86 12.51
C THR A 136 6.15 10.97 13.55
N PRO A 137 6.36 9.65 13.54
CA PRO A 137 5.76 8.75 14.53
C PRO A 137 6.36 8.99 15.91
N THR A 138 5.56 8.76 16.94
CA THR A 138 6.06 8.75 18.33
C THR A 138 6.88 7.49 18.57
N GLN A 139 7.70 7.51 19.65
CA GLN A 139 8.43 6.31 20.07
C GLN A 139 7.48 5.16 20.41
N GLU A 140 6.30 5.45 20.96
CA GLU A 140 5.27 4.47 21.26
C GLU A 140 4.77 3.78 19.97
N THR A 141 4.39 4.55 18.95
CA THR A 141 3.98 4.02 17.63
C THR A 141 5.08 3.13 17.00
N ILE A 142 6.35 3.54 17.14
CA ILE A 142 7.48 2.73 16.65
C ILE A 142 7.59 1.41 17.43
N ASN A 143 7.44 1.44 18.74
CA ASN A 143 7.48 0.25 19.58
C ASN A 143 6.33 -0.70 19.25
N GLU A 144 5.11 -0.20 19.06
CA GLU A 144 3.95 -0.98 18.63
C GLU A 144 4.17 -1.64 17.26
N LEU A 145 4.71 -0.87 16.30
CA LEU A 145 5.05 -1.40 14.97
C LEU A 145 6.04 -2.56 15.07
N PHE A 146 7.15 -2.40 15.82
CA PHE A 146 8.13 -3.49 15.95
C PHE A 146 7.58 -4.68 16.74
N ALA A 147 6.77 -4.45 17.76
CA ALA A 147 6.09 -5.53 18.48
C ALA A 147 5.17 -6.32 17.54
N PHE A 148 4.41 -5.64 16.69
CA PHE A 148 3.55 -6.27 15.68
C PHE A 148 4.37 -7.09 14.69
N LEU A 149 5.44 -6.53 14.12
CA LEU A 149 6.32 -7.24 13.18
C LEU A 149 6.91 -8.51 13.81
N ASN A 150 7.39 -8.42 15.03
CA ASN A 150 7.97 -9.56 15.76
C ASN A 150 6.91 -10.64 16.07
N THR A 151 5.73 -10.24 16.57
CA THR A 151 4.64 -11.17 16.90
C THR A 151 4.19 -11.98 15.69
N HIS A 152 4.18 -11.36 14.51
CA HIS A 152 3.72 -11.98 13.28
C HIS A 152 4.85 -12.48 12.37
N ASN A 153 6.10 -12.45 12.82
CA ASN A 153 7.30 -12.85 12.04
C ASN A 153 7.36 -12.17 10.67
N LEU A 154 7.01 -10.88 10.61
CA LEU A 154 7.02 -10.12 9.37
C LEU A 154 8.40 -9.54 9.08
N THR A 155 8.87 -9.80 7.87
CA THR A 155 10.11 -9.21 7.35
C THR A 155 9.77 -8.25 6.21
N PRO A 156 10.30 -7.01 6.21
CA PRO A 156 10.09 -6.08 5.10
C PRO A 156 10.59 -6.66 3.78
N HIS A 157 9.80 -6.48 2.73
CA HIS A 157 10.19 -6.93 1.38
C HIS A 157 11.32 -6.04 0.83
N ILE A 158 12.55 -6.55 0.87
CA ILE A 158 13.73 -5.90 0.32
C ILE A 158 13.95 -6.41 -1.10
N GLY A 159 13.82 -5.51 -2.07
CA GLY A 159 14.02 -5.83 -3.47
C GLY A 159 15.50 -5.94 -3.84
N LYS A 160 16.34 -5.07 -3.31
CA LYS A 160 17.79 -5.11 -3.55
C LYS A 160 18.58 -4.32 -2.50
N ARG A 161 19.78 -4.81 -2.20
CA ARG A 161 20.77 -4.13 -1.37
C ARG A 161 21.90 -3.61 -2.26
N TYR A 162 22.42 -2.43 -1.94
CA TYR A 162 23.57 -1.82 -2.59
C TYR A 162 24.57 -1.34 -1.54
N LEU A 163 25.85 -1.36 -1.88
CA LEU A 163 26.85 -0.67 -1.08
C LEU A 163 26.66 0.85 -1.23
N PHE A 164 27.14 1.61 -0.27
CA PHE A 164 27.06 3.08 -0.33
C PHE A 164 27.77 3.64 -1.56
N THR A 165 28.85 3.02 -2.01
CA THR A 165 29.58 3.37 -3.24
C THR A 165 28.73 3.25 -4.50
N ASP A 166 27.67 2.44 -4.48
CA ASP A 166 26.80 2.16 -5.62
C ASP A 166 25.48 2.97 -5.56
N ILE A 167 25.41 4.01 -4.73
CA ILE A 167 24.17 4.78 -4.50
C ILE A 167 23.61 5.38 -5.80
N ALA A 168 24.45 5.82 -6.73
CA ALA A 168 24.01 6.32 -8.02
C ALA A 168 23.26 5.26 -8.82
N LYS A 169 23.80 4.02 -8.83
CA LYS A 169 23.16 2.88 -9.47
C LYS A 169 21.84 2.49 -8.81
N ALA A 170 21.78 2.58 -7.48
CA ALA A 170 20.55 2.35 -6.73
C ALA A 170 19.45 3.35 -7.12
N CYS A 171 19.80 4.64 -7.29
CA CYS A 171 18.86 5.66 -7.74
C CYS A 171 18.36 5.40 -9.18
N GLU A 172 19.26 5.07 -10.11
CA GLU A 172 18.89 4.71 -11.49
C GLU A 172 17.94 3.52 -11.54
N ASP A 173 18.22 2.46 -10.77
CA ASP A 173 17.40 1.26 -10.73
C ASP A 173 16.03 1.53 -10.07
N MET A 174 15.98 2.45 -9.09
CA MET A 174 14.73 2.91 -8.49
C MET A 174 13.88 3.69 -9.50
N GLU A 175 14.45 4.67 -10.18
CA GLU A 175 13.76 5.50 -11.18
C GLU A 175 13.24 4.68 -12.36
N SER A 176 14.02 3.70 -12.81
CA SER A 176 13.63 2.80 -13.90
C SER A 176 12.53 1.80 -13.52
N GLY A 177 12.17 1.70 -12.23
CA GLY A 177 11.17 0.75 -11.73
C GLY A 177 11.53 -0.73 -11.93
N LYS A 178 12.83 -1.04 -12.09
CA LYS A 178 13.34 -2.40 -12.27
C LYS A 178 13.27 -3.23 -11.00
N ILE A 179 13.39 -2.55 -9.84
CA ILE A 179 13.42 -3.22 -8.54
C ILE A 179 12.03 -3.24 -7.93
N ASN A 180 11.57 -4.41 -7.52
CA ASN A 180 10.33 -4.58 -6.78
C ASN A 180 10.66 -4.65 -5.29
N GLY A 181 10.03 -3.81 -4.47
CA GLY A 181 10.28 -3.75 -3.03
C GLY A 181 11.19 -2.57 -2.62
N LYS A 182 11.70 -2.63 -1.40
CA LYS A 182 12.54 -1.60 -0.83
C LYS A 182 13.98 -1.73 -1.31
N ILE A 183 14.59 -0.62 -1.72
CA ILE A 183 16.04 -0.53 -1.95
C ILE A 183 16.69 -0.13 -0.62
N VAL A 184 17.72 -0.87 -0.23
CA VAL A 184 18.50 -0.64 0.99
C VAL A 184 19.94 -0.32 0.63
N ILE A 185 20.49 0.73 1.22
CA ILE A 185 21.90 1.12 1.08
C ILE A 185 22.63 0.70 2.35
N GLU A 186 23.68 -0.09 2.20
CA GLU A 186 24.57 -0.49 3.28
C GLU A 186 25.70 0.53 3.42
N VAL A 187 25.64 1.34 4.49
CA VAL A 187 26.55 2.47 4.71
C VAL A 187 27.92 2.00 5.19
N ASN A 188 27.98 0.94 5.98
CA ASN A 188 29.23 0.36 6.47
C ASN A 188 29.33 -1.08 5.97
N GLY A 189 30.44 -1.47 5.37
CA GLY A 189 30.72 -2.83 4.91
C GLY A 189 30.89 -3.87 6.04
N GLY A 190 30.14 -3.71 7.11
CA GLY A 190 30.06 -4.63 8.24
C GLY A 190 28.84 -5.52 8.08
N GLY A 191 29.07 -6.78 7.77
CA GLY A 191 28.03 -7.78 7.76
C GLY A 191 27.28 -7.80 9.09
N LEU A 192 25.98 -7.51 9.03
CA LEU A 192 25.07 -7.98 10.05
C LEU A 192 24.96 -9.51 9.88
N ASN A 193 25.88 -10.23 10.52
CA ASN A 193 25.61 -11.61 10.87
C ASN A 193 24.48 -11.60 11.91
N ALA A 194 23.32 -12.01 11.52
CA ALA A 194 22.24 -12.41 12.40
C ALA A 194 21.65 -13.72 11.91
#